data_5421e232c699fd1d6e61150cfc9572a8
#
_entry.id   5421e232c699fd1d6e61150cfc9572a8
#
_cell.length_a   1.000
_cell.length_b   1.000
_cell.length_c   1.000
_cell.angle_alpha   90.00
_cell.angle_beta   90.00
_cell.angle_gamma   90.00
#
_symmetry.space_group_name_H-M   'P 1'
#
loop_
_entity.id
_entity.type
_entity.pdbx_description
1 polymer ?
#
loop_
_entity_poly.entity_id
_entity_poly.type
_entity_poly.pdbx_seq_one_letter_code
_entity_poly.pdbx_strand_id
1 'polypeptide(L)'
;MKKTIIYTAFWLATAGIALTSCEDIFGGFLDKQPSNELTEEEVFSQWTTTREFHFDTYNFLRHGACRINNSWMDAATDLAETSYASGGTRTSFNIGNYYASGAATELTGTWEHYYRGIRKCNMLLKNIDDVPKATDDSEEAHATYVKQYKAEAHFLRAYFYWEMFLRYGPVPLVTDVLDPDGDLLSNYTTRPSLKEYVVDFILKELKDCEEGLMDKATSAESGNPGRISQPMARALYSRVMLYMASDRFRSESGISWQQAADAAQSFMTDYGTLYGLYTTDTDPKTCYTNAILKNAHDEKNNETIFWRNDVAVGWGAIYNDTPVGEGGNGGLCPSQNLVDMYDMANGQSPFSSYDETGAPVYNGTATPAINNASGYKSNDPYSNRDPRLAATVLYNGVNWGNGIINVLKGQRDNPQGNANATPTGYYTRKYIPEVILNNNHTGSNYRNWIIIRYAEILLNYAEALNEAGGSRADV
;
A
#
# COMPACT_ATOMS: atom_id res chain seq x y z
N MET A 1 -33.35 71.67 31.29
CA MET A 1 -32.88 70.78 32.34
C MET A 1 -33.39 69.33 32.21
N LYS A 2 -34.71 69.10 32.03
CA LYS A 2 -35.23 67.71 31.95
C LYS A 2 -34.71 66.85 30.74
N LYS A 3 -34.48 67.46 29.59
CA LYS A 3 -33.95 66.74 28.40
C LYS A 3 -32.46 66.30 28.52
N THR A 4 -31.64 67.10 29.17
CA THR A 4 -30.24 66.88 29.39
C THR A 4 -30.00 65.68 30.38
N ILE A 5 -30.86 65.58 31.38
CA ILE A 5 -30.82 64.50 32.36
C ILE A 5 -31.15 63.09 31.70
N ILE A 6 -32.09 63.08 30.75
CA ILE A 6 -32.48 61.86 30.03
C ILE A 6 -31.38 61.40 29.11
N TYR A 7 -30.67 62.31 28.44
CA TYR A 7 -29.52 61.91 27.58
C TYR A 7 -28.33 61.43 28.40
N THR A 8 -28.05 62.02 29.55
CA THR A 8 -26.98 61.61 30.44
C THR A 8 -27.27 60.20 31.09
N ALA A 9 -28.54 59.96 31.44
CA ALA A 9 -28.95 58.65 31.96
C ALA A 9 -28.93 57.56 30.87
N PHE A 10 -29.26 57.92 29.62
CA PHE A 10 -29.16 56.94 28.49
C PHE A 10 -27.70 56.59 28.13
N TRP A 11 -26.78 57.54 28.17
CA TRP A 11 -25.36 57.36 27.96
C TRP A 11 -24.69 56.55 29.09
N LEU A 12 -25.10 56.77 30.34
CA LEU A 12 -24.62 55.98 31.47
C LEU A 12 -25.15 54.54 31.47
N ALA A 13 -26.38 54.30 30.98
CA ALA A 13 -26.93 52.97 30.82
C ALA A 13 -26.26 52.19 29.66
N THR A 14 -25.92 52.86 28.55
CA THR A 14 -25.19 52.24 27.44
C THR A 14 -23.70 51.99 27.76
N ALA A 15 -23.06 52.83 28.58
CA ALA A 15 -21.69 52.61 29.04
C ALA A 15 -21.59 51.46 30.07
N GLY A 16 -22.65 51.21 30.85
CA GLY A 16 -22.72 50.08 31.79
C GLY A 16 -22.85 48.73 31.12
N ILE A 17 -23.48 48.68 29.93
CA ILE A 17 -23.61 47.43 29.16
C ILE A 17 -22.30 47.08 28.43
N ALA A 18 -21.41 48.04 28.15
CA ALA A 18 -20.14 47.83 27.47
C ALA A 18 -18.99 47.28 28.40
N LEU A 19 -19.24 47.18 29.70
CA LEU A 19 -18.25 46.69 30.67
C LEU A 19 -18.59 45.31 31.26
N THR A 20 -19.71 44.70 30.85
CA THR A 20 -19.93 43.28 31.14
C THR A 20 -19.07 42.46 30.18
N SER A 21 -18.21 41.61 30.72
CA SER A 21 -17.39 40.69 29.97
C SER A 21 -18.21 39.92 28.93
N CYS A 22 -17.68 39.75 27.72
CA CYS A 22 -18.34 38.98 26.68
C CYS A 22 -18.71 37.56 27.12
N GLU A 23 -18.09 37.04 28.17
CA GLU A 23 -18.39 35.74 28.74
C GLU A 23 -19.80 35.62 29.33
N ASP A 24 -20.29 36.69 29.96
CA ASP A 24 -21.61 36.67 30.62
C ASP A 24 -22.80 36.94 29.68
N ILE A 25 -22.57 37.56 28.51
CA ILE A 25 -23.64 37.90 27.54
C ILE A 25 -23.83 36.83 26.47
N PHE A 26 -22.77 36.13 26.11
CA PHE A 26 -22.80 35.10 25.07
C PHE A 26 -22.61 33.66 25.65
N GLY A 27 -22.86 33.50 26.93
CA GLY A 27 -22.80 32.27 27.71
C GLY A 27 -22.29 31.08 26.93
N GLY A 28 -21.00 30.76 27.02
CA GLY A 28 -20.47 29.55 26.45
C GLY A 28 -20.34 29.48 24.93
N PHE A 29 -20.48 30.61 24.17
CA PHE A 29 -20.26 30.57 22.70
C PHE A 29 -18.82 30.17 22.33
N LEU A 30 -17.86 30.42 23.21
CA LEU A 30 -16.47 29.99 23.05
C LEU A 30 -16.17 28.71 23.81
N ASP A 31 -17.06 28.21 24.67
CA ASP A 31 -16.95 26.89 25.22
C ASP A 31 -17.18 25.91 24.08
N LYS A 32 -16.13 25.20 23.70
CA LYS A 32 -16.27 24.06 22.79
C LYS A 32 -17.39 23.18 23.35
N GLN A 33 -18.42 22.94 22.53
CA GLN A 33 -19.34 21.83 22.81
C GLN A 33 -18.48 20.64 23.18
N PRO A 34 -18.81 19.85 24.20
CA PRO A 34 -18.09 18.60 24.45
C PRO A 34 -18.01 17.86 23.12
N SER A 35 -16.81 17.64 22.61
CA SER A 35 -16.67 16.85 21.41
C SER A 35 -17.14 15.45 21.79
N ASN A 36 -17.88 14.79 20.91
CA ASN A 36 -18.21 13.36 21.10
C ASN A 36 -16.96 12.47 20.90
N GLU A 37 -15.80 13.07 20.74
CA GLU A 37 -14.52 12.38 20.62
C GLU A 37 -13.97 12.11 22.01
N LEU A 38 -13.57 10.87 22.24
CA LEU A 38 -12.93 10.48 23.50
C LEU A 38 -11.58 11.19 23.66
N THR A 39 -11.30 11.69 24.85
CA THR A 39 -9.98 12.21 25.22
C THR A 39 -8.95 11.06 25.33
N GLU A 40 -7.65 11.39 25.32
CA GLU A 40 -6.58 10.40 25.54
C GLU A 40 -6.81 9.62 26.85
N GLU A 41 -7.18 10.29 27.94
CA GLU A 41 -7.47 9.68 29.24
C GLU A 41 -8.66 8.71 29.14
N GLU A 42 -9.75 9.08 28.49
CA GLU A 42 -10.93 8.22 28.30
C GLU A 42 -10.62 6.99 27.46
N VAL A 43 -9.83 7.13 26.38
CA VAL A 43 -9.41 6.02 25.52
C VAL A 43 -8.63 4.97 26.32
N PHE A 44 -7.67 5.40 27.13
CA PHE A 44 -6.77 4.52 27.87
C PHE A 44 -7.24 4.19 29.30
N SER A 45 -8.45 4.63 29.68
CA SER A 45 -9.08 4.25 30.94
C SER A 45 -9.67 2.85 30.97
N GLN A 46 -9.93 2.24 29.80
CA GLN A 46 -10.59 0.94 29.66
C GLN A 46 -9.96 0.10 28.53
N TRP A 47 -9.87 -1.21 28.77
CA TRP A 47 -9.29 -2.13 27.78
C TRP A 47 -10.03 -2.14 26.45
N THR A 48 -11.36 -2.05 26.45
CA THR A 48 -12.18 -2.07 25.23
C THR A 48 -11.87 -0.88 24.31
N THR A 49 -11.85 0.34 24.84
CA THR A 49 -11.55 1.55 24.07
C THR A 49 -10.09 1.58 23.59
N THR A 50 -9.16 1.12 24.43
CA THR A 50 -7.74 0.95 24.05
C THR A 50 -7.58 -0.04 22.90
N ARG A 51 -8.27 -1.17 22.93
CA ARG A 51 -8.27 -2.18 21.87
C ARG A 51 -8.81 -1.62 20.54
N GLU A 52 -9.93 -0.90 20.59
CA GLU A 52 -10.52 -0.25 19.41
C GLU A 52 -9.57 0.80 18.84
N PHE A 53 -8.95 1.61 19.69
CA PHE A 53 -7.94 2.58 19.29
C PHE A 53 -6.74 1.92 18.60
N HIS A 54 -6.25 0.80 19.14
CA HIS A 54 -5.16 0.03 18.54
C HIS A 54 -5.56 -0.50 17.17
N PHE A 55 -6.72 -1.13 17.04
CA PHE A 55 -7.17 -1.67 15.75
C PHE A 55 -7.47 -0.60 14.71
N ASP A 56 -7.92 0.59 15.12
CA ASP A 56 -8.06 1.72 14.20
C ASP A 56 -6.71 2.17 13.60
N THR A 57 -5.59 1.88 14.27
CA THR A 57 -4.24 2.17 13.72
C THR A 57 -3.95 1.38 12.43
N TYR A 58 -4.56 0.21 12.24
CA TYR A 58 -4.44 -0.56 11.01
C TYR A 58 -5.08 0.11 9.78
N ASN A 59 -6.00 1.05 9.98
CA ASN A 59 -6.59 1.83 8.87
C ASN A 59 -5.56 2.72 8.17
N PHE A 60 -4.39 2.96 8.77
CA PHE A 60 -3.28 3.66 8.14
C PHE A 60 -2.47 2.77 7.18
N LEU A 61 -2.71 1.47 7.10
CA LEU A 61 -2.25 0.63 6.01
C LEU A 61 -3.02 1.03 4.73
N ARG A 62 -2.32 1.59 3.75
CA ARG A 62 -2.97 2.12 2.53
C ARG A 62 -3.31 1.01 1.54
N HIS A 63 -4.46 1.14 0.92
CA HIS A 63 -4.80 0.36 -0.26
C HIS A 63 -4.05 0.90 -1.48
N GLY A 64 -3.28 0.07 -2.19
CA GLY A 64 -2.41 0.53 -3.27
C GLY A 64 -3.12 0.83 -4.59
N ALA A 65 -4.34 0.34 -4.80
CA ALA A 65 -5.03 0.46 -6.09
C ALA A 65 -5.52 1.88 -6.44
N CYS A 66 -5.62 2.79 -5.49
CA CYS A 66 -6.14 4.14 -5.71
C CYS A 66 -5.21 5.21 -5.14
N ARG A 67 -3.91 5.06 -5.30
CA ARG A 67 -2.92 5.95 -4.68
C ARG A 67 -2.80 7.30 -5.34
N ILE A 68 -2.94 7.37 -6.66
CA ILE A 68 -2.76 8.61 -7.42
C ILE A 68 -4.00 8.84 -8.27
N ASN A 69 -4.90 9.70 -7.79
CA ASN A 69 -6.12 10.11 -8.49
C ASN A 69 -6.85 8.93 -9.17
N ASN A 70 -7.20 7.93 -8.38
CA ASN A 70 -7.89 6.72 -8.82
C ASN A 70 -7.09 5.81 -9.78
N SER A 71 -5.79 6.01 -9.94
CA SER A 71 -4.93 5.13 -10.70
C SER A 71 -3.85 4.49 -9.83
N TRP A 72 -3.36 3.33 -10.27
CA TRP A 72 -2.28 2.63 -9.60
C TRP A 72 -0.94 3.32 -9.89
N MET A 73 0.05 3.13 -9.00
CA MET A 73 1.40 3.66 -9.18
C MET A 73 2.06 3.17 -10.48
N ASP A 74 1.68 1.98 -10.97
CA ASP A 74 2.18 1.43 -12.24
C ASP A 74 1.96 2.40 -13.42
N ALA A 75 0.90 3.22 -13.39
CA ALA A 75 0.65 4.23 -14.42
C ALA A 75 1.64 5.42 -14.37
N ALA A 76 2.50 5.49 -13.37
CA ALA A 76 3.61 6.44 -13.29
C ALA A 76 4.95 5.84 -13.77
N THR A 77 4.91 4.65 -14.36
CA THR A 77 6.06 3.90 -14.88
C THR A 77 5.87 3.55 -16.35
N ASP A 78 6.84 2.90 -16.96
CA ASP A 78 6.77 2.35 -18.31
C ASP A 78 5.89 1.09 -18.45
N LEU A 79 5.39 0.55 -17.32
CA LEU A 79 4.58 -0.67 -17.32
C LEU A 79 3.11 -0.44 -17.68
N ALA A 80 2.60 0.77 -17.45
CA ALA A 80 1.19 1.08 -17.69
C ALA A 80 0.93 2.57 -17.94
N GLU A 81 -0.23 2.87 -18.50
CA GLU A 81 -0.80 4.20 -18.61
C GLU A 81 -2.20 4.21 -17.97
N THR A 82 -2.75 5.36 -17.69
CA THR A 82 -4.15 5.48 -17.25
C THR A 82 -5.05 5.90 -18.42
N SER A 83 -6.28 5.36 -18.44
CA SER A 83 -7.31 5.83 -19.38
C SER A 83 -7.79 7.25 -19.07
N TYR A 84 -7.63 7.73 -17.85
CA TYR A 84 -8.05 9.08 -17.46
C TYR A 84 -7.20 10.14 -18.16
N ALA A 85 -7.82 10.84 -19.10
CA ALA A 85 -7.13 11.79 -19.98
C ALA A 85 -6.61 13.05 -19.25
N SER A 86 -7.14 13.37 -18.08
CA SER A 86 -6.76 14.56 -17.31
C SER A 86 -6.59 14.26 -15.85
N GLY A 87 -5.62 14.91 -15.24
CA GLY A 87 -5.37 14.86 -13.80
C GLY A 87 -4.39 13.77 -13.35
N GLY A 88 -4.00 13.84 -12.11
CA GLY A 88 -3.25 12.87 -11.35
C GLY A 88 -1.98 12.33 -11.97
N THR A 89 -1.93 11.03 -12.10
CA THR A 89 -0.74 10.30 -12.54
C THR A 89 -0.24 10.78 -13.89
N ARG A 90 -1.13 10.87 -14.87
CA ARG A 90 -0.77 11.26 -16.22
C ARG A 90 -0.19 12.66 -16.30
N THR A 91 -0.81 13.61 -15.61
CA THR A 91 -0.35 15.00 -15.59
C THR A 91 0.89 15.19 -14.75
N SER A 92 0.98 14.50 -13.62
CA SER A 92 2.09 14.71 -12.68
C SER A 92 3.35 13.97 -13.06
N PHE A 93 3.25 12.72 -13.50
CA PHE A 93 4.41 11.86 -13.77
C PHE A 93 4.75 11.77 -15.26
N ASN A 94 3.80 11.37 -16.10
CA ASN A 94 4.10 11.00 -17.50
C ASN A 94 4.47 12.20 -18.37
N ILE A 95 3.99 13.40 -18.05
CA ILE A 95 4.40 14.63 -18.74
C ILE A 95 5.46 15.46 -17.98
N GLY A 96 5.99 14.92 -16.90
CA GLY A 96 7.07 15.56 -16.14
C GLY A 96 6.63 16.78 -15.31
N ASN A 97 5.35 16.93 -14.99
CA ASN A 97 4.84 18.03 -14.16
C ASN A 97 4.76 17.61 -12.68
N TYR A 98 5.85 17.03 -12.17
CA TYR A 98 5.99 16.54 -10.81
C TYR A 98 6.99 17.41 -10.04
N TYR A 99 6.52 18.11 -9.00
CA TYR A 99 7.36 18.99 -8.19
C TYR A 99 6.85 19.04 -6.73
N ALA A 100 7.74 19.36 -5.81
CA ALA A 100 7.51 19.23 -4.36
C ALA A 100 6.31 20.02 -3.80
N SER A 101 5.98 21.19 -4.38
CA SER A 101 4.83 22.02 -3.98
C SER A 101 3.62 21.84 -4.90
N GLY A 102 3.73 21.04 -5.93
CA GLY A 102 2.66 20.78 -6.90
C GLY A 102 2.00 19.46 -6.58
N ALA A 103 0.88 19.54 -6.15
CA ALA A 103 -0.34 18.75 -6.33
C ALA A 103 -0.28 17.23 -6.57
N ALA A 104 0.84 16.54 -6.43
CA ALA A 104 0.77 15.10 -6.29
C ALA A 104 0.25 14.77 -4.88
N THR A 105 -1.05 14.50 -4.78
CA THR A 105 -1.71 14.11 -3.52
C THR A 105 -1.02 12.92 -2.84
N GLU A 106 -0.31 12.12 -3.62
CA GLU A 106 0.52 11.03 -3.11
C GLU A 106 1.66 11.55 -2.21
N LEU A 107 2.24 12.72 -2.47
CA LEU A 107 3.26 13.29 -1.58
C LEU A 107 2.65 14.05 -0.41
N THR A 108 1.79 15.02 -0.69
CA THR A 108 1.26 15.91 0.37
C THR A 108 0.40 15.17 1.37
N GLY A 109 -0.54 14.33 0.90
CA GLY A 109 -1.44 13.57 1.75
C GLY A 109 -0.75 12.42 2.50
N THR A 110 0.32 11.86 1.95
CA THR A 110 1.05 10.74 2.58
C THR A 110 1.80 11.17 3.83
N TRP A 111 2.36 12.37 3.84
CA TRP A 111 3.04 12.93 5.01
C TRP A 111 2.13 12.98 6.23
N GLU A 112 1.01 13.68 6.12
CA GLU A 112 0.03 13.78 7.20
C GLU A 112 -0.52 12.41 7.61
N HIS A 113 -0.88 11.58 6.62
CA HIS A 113 -1.46 10.27 6.84
C HIS A 113 -0.59 9.41 7.74
N TYR A 114 0.70 9.25 7.41
CA TYR A 114 1.56 8.36 8.19
C TYR A 114 2.03 8.98 9.52
N TYR A 115 2.24 10.29 9.62
CA TYR A 115 2.52 10.89 10.92
C TYR A 115 1.34 10.78 11.90
N ARG A 116 0.09 10.80 11.41
CA ARG A 116 -1.08 10.48 12.24
C ARG A 116 -1.05 9.02 12.72
N GLY A 117 -0.71 8.08 11.85
CA GLY A 117 -0.51 6.68 12.23
C GLY A 117 0.61 6.48 13.25
N ILE A 118 1.77 7.14 13.03
CA ILE A 118 2.90 7.14 13.97
C ILE A 118 2.50 7.70 15.34
N ARG A 119 1.75 8.83 15.36
CA ARG A 119 1.25 9.39 16.62
C ARG A 119 0.38 8.38 17.37
N LYS A 120 -0.51 7.65 16.67
CA LYS A 120 -1.33 6.61 17.30
C LYS A 120 -0.48 5.49 17.91
N CYS A 121 0.56 5.03 17.19
CA CYS A 121 1.50 4.05 17.74
C CYS A 121 2.18 4.59 19.01
N ASN A 122 2.66 5.83 18.98
CA ASN A 122 3.32 6.45 20.14
C ASN A 122 2.37 6.60 21.33
N MET A 123 1.11 7.00 21.07
CA MET A 123 0.08 7.11 22.14
C MET A 123 -0.20 5.75 22.78
N LEU A 124 -0.32 4.69 21.97
CA LEU A 124 -0.49 3.34 22.52
C LEU A 124 0.71 2.93 23.36
N LEU A 125 1.91 3.05 22.83
CA LEU A 125 3.15 2.65 23.50
C LEU A 125 3.38 3.42 24.81
N LYS A 126 2.94 4.68 24.89
CA LYS A 126 3.02 5.52 26.08
C LYS A 126 2.09 5.05 27.21
N ASN A 127 0.87 4.62 26.86
CA ASN A 127 -0.22 4.49 27.84
C ASN A 127 -0.61 3.03 28.15
N ILE A 128 -0.31 2.05 27.27
CA ILE A 128 -0.89 0.70 27.36
C ILE A 128 -0.53 -0.08 28.62
N ASP A 129 0.63 0.21 29.23
CA ASP A 129 1.09 -0.49 30.44
C ASP A 129 0.23 -0.18 31.67
N ASP A 130 -0.42 0.97 31.69
CA ASP A 130 -1.27 1.44 32.80
C ASP A 130 -2.77 1.15 32.55
N VAL A 131 -3.14 0.56 31.42
CA VAL A 131 -4.54 0.27 31.07
C VAL A 131 -5.05 -0.91 31.89
N PRO A 132 -6.16 -0.77 32.64
CA PRO A 132 -6.74 -1.87 33.38
C PRO A 132 -7.17 -3.02 32.46
N LYS A 133 -6.98 -4.26 32.92
CA LYS A 133 -7.49 -5.44 32.22
C LYS A 133 -9.02 -5.44 32.08
N ALA A 134 -9.54 -6.13 31.07
CA ALA A 134 -10.96 -6.40 30.99
C ALA A 134 -11.42 -7.27 32.18
N THR A 135 -12.68 -7.10 32.60
CA THR A 135 -13.23 -7.76 33.78
C THR A 135 -13.10 -9.28 33.73
N ASP A 136 -13.28 -9.86 32.54
CA ASP A 136 -13.30 -11.30 32.30
C ASP A 136 -11.91 -11.89 31.97
N ASP A 137 -10.88 -11.06 31.83
CA ASP A 137 -9.52 -11.51 31.51
C ASP A 137 -8.73 -11.85 32.79
N SER A 138 -7.86 -12.86 32.70
CA SER A 138 -6.82 -13.10 33.68
C SER A 138 -5.68 -12.10 33.54
N GLU A 139 -4.88 -11.92 34.62
CA GLU A 139 -3.67 -11.07 34.57
C GLU A 139 -2.68 -11.56 33.48
N GLU A 140 -2.55 -12.87 33.32
CA GLU A 140 -1.66 -13.49 32.32
C GLU A 140 -2.15 -13.22 30.89
N ALA A 141 -3.46 -13.34 30.64
CA ALA A 141 -4.05 -13.02 29.33
C ALA A 141 -3.85 -11.54 29.00
N HIS A 142 -4.11 -10.65 29.94
CA HIS A 142 -3.90 -9.22 29.78
C HIS A 142 -2.44 -8.88 29.47
N ALA A 143 -1.48 -9.42 30.25
CA ALA A 143 -0.07 -9.22 29.98
C ALA A 143 0.36 -9.70 28.59
N THR A 144 -0.24 -10.80 28.11
CA THR A 144 -0.03 -11.31 26.76
C THR A 144 -0.55 -10.32 25.71
N TYR A 145 -1.75 -9.78 25.87
CA TYR A 145 -2.31 -8.78 24.96
C TYR A 145 -1.50 -7.49 24.95
N VAL A 146 -1.07 -7.00 26.12
CA VAL A 146 -0.20 -5.82 26.20
C VAL A 146 1.09 -6.03 25.42
N LYS A 147 1.77 -7.18 25.62
CA LYS A 147 2.98 -7.55 24.87
C LYS A 147 2.74 -7.56 23.36
N GLN A 148 1.65 -8.19 22.92
CA GLN A 148 1.29 -8.27 21.50
C GLN A 148 0.99 -6.89 20.89
N TYR A 149 0.17 -6.07 21.53
CA TYR A 149 -0.21 -4.76 21.00
C TYR A 149 0.98 -3.79 20.95
N LYS A 150 1.89 -3.87 21.91
CA LYS A 150 3.16 -3.11 21.86
C LYS A 150 3.99 -3.54 20.65
N ALA A 151 4.13 -4.84 20.42
CA ALA A 151 4.87 -5.37 19.28
C ALA A 151 4.23 -4.97 17.93
N GLU A 152 2.90 -5.04 17.83
CA GLU A 152 2.17 -4.58 16.64
C GLU A 152 2.34 -3.08 16.41
N ALA A 153 2.32 -2.26 17.46
CA ALA A 153 2.55 -0.82 17.37
C ALA A 153 3.96 -0.48 16.89
N HIS A 154 4.99 -1.19 17.37
CA HIS A 154 6.37 -1.07 16.89
C HIS A 154 6.47 -1.44 15.41
N PHE A 155 5.88 -2.56 14.99
CA PHE A 155 5.84 -2.95 13.59
C PHE A 155 5.16 -1.89 12.71
N LEU A 156 3.95 -1.46 13.09
CA LEU A 156 3.18 -0.47 12.32
C LEU A 156 3.94 0.85 12.21
N ARG A 157 4.59 1.31 13.28
CA ARG A 157 5.42 2.51 13.28
C ARG A 157 6.60 2.37 12.32
N ALA A 158 7.32 1.24 12.35
CA ALA A 158 8.40 0.93 11.42
C ALA A 158 7.91 0.91 9.97
N TYR A 159 6.76 0.28 9.69
CA TYR A 159 6.14 0.25 8.37
C TYR A 159 5.75 1.66 7.88
N PHE A 160 5.17 2.49 8.71
CA PHE A 160 4.80 3.86 8.33
C PHE A 160 6.03 4.71 8.04
N TYR A 161 7.10 4.58 8.81
CA TYR A 161 8.39 5.23 8.51
C TYR A 161 9.03 4.68 7.23
N TRP A 162 8.91 3.39 6.95
CA TRP A 162 9.36 2.80 5.70
C TRP A 162 8.61 3.37 4.49
N GLU A 163 7.31 3.47 4.57
CA GLU A 163 6.47 4.05 3.52
C GLU A 163 6.80 5.55 3.28
N MET A 164 7.14 6.28 4.33
CA MET A 164 7.63 7.67 4.21
C MET A 164 9.02 7.72 3.58
N PHE A 165 9.91 6.80 3.94
CA PHE A 165 11.24 6.70 3.34
C PHE A 165 11.18 6.52 1.83
N LEU A 166 10.31 5.67 1.34
CA LEU A 166 10.15 5.42 -0.10
C LEU A 166 9.74 6.68 -0.90
N ARG A 167 9.23 7.71 -0.24
CA ARG A 167 8.76 8.95 -0.89
C ARG A 167 9.63 10.15 -0.62
N TYR A 168 10.17 10.25 0.57
CA TYR A 168 10.85 11.47 1.04
C TYR A 168 12.31 11.23 1.45
N GLY A 169 12.79 9.99 1.44
CA GLY A 169 14.02 9.62 2.14
C GLY A 169 13.84 9.71 3.66
N PRO A 170 14.95 9.82 4.44
CA PRO A 170 14.84 10.00 5.88
C PRO A 170 14.03 11.25 6.24
N VAL A 171 13.09 11.12 7.16
CA VAL A 171 12.29 12.21 7.72
C VAL A 171 12.51 12.29 9.23
N PRO A 172 12.13 13.38 9.93
CA PRO A 172 12.27 13.45 11.37
C PRO A 172 11.66 12.26 12.09
N LEU A 173 12.41 11.61 12.97
CA LEU A 173 11.96 10.50 13.80
C LEU A 173 11.27 11.03 15.05
N VAL A 174 9.96 10.83 15.14
CA VAL A 174 9.11 11.22 16.27
C VAL A 174 8.67 9.95 16.99
N THR A 175 9.27 9.66 18.13
CA THR A 175 9.00 8.45 18.92
C THR A 175 8.13 8.72 20.13
N ASP A 176 7.85 9.99 20.42
CA ASP A 176 7.06 10.45 21.55
C ASP A 176 5.74 11.10 21.12
N VAL A 177 4.82 11.25 22.05
CA VAL A 177 3.61 12.03 21.85
C VAL A 177 3.94 13.50 22.04
N LEU A 178 4.00 14.25 20.94
CA LEU A 178 4.36 15.65 20.98
C LEU A 178 3.23 16.49 21.57
N ASP A 179 3.61 17.46 22.42
CA ASP A 179 2.73 18.48 22.90
C ASP A 179 2.53 19.56 21.81
N PRO A 180 1.29 19.81 21.35
CA PRO A 180 1.02 20.84 20.33
C PRO A 180 1.44 22.26 20.74
N ASP A 181 1.43 22.55 22.05
CA ASP A 181 1.80 23.85 22.61
C ASP A 181 3.30 23.94 22.94
N GLY A 182 4.05 22.85 22.76
CA GLY A 182 5.47 22.76 23.01
C GLY A 182 6.36 23.30 21.88
N ASP A 183 7.66 23.37 22.11
CA ASP A 183 8.64 23.70 21.06
C ASP A 183 8.85 22.53 20.10
N LEU A 184 8.01 22.43 19.07
CA LEU A 184 8.06 21.38 18.07
C LEU A 184 9.20 21.57 17.07
N LEU A 185 9.71 22.78 16.92
CA LEU A 185 10.67 23.10 15.86
C LEU A 185 12.11 22.79 16.27
N SER A 186 12.51 23.01 17.51
CA SER A 186 13.90 22.89 17.94
C SER A 186 14.46 21.46 17.80
N ASN A 187 13.62 20.45 17.95
CA ASN A 187 14.03 19.03 17.98
C ASN A 187 13.86 18.30 16.64
N TYR A 188 13.09 18.86 15.69
CA TYR A 188 12.69 18.15 14.47
C TYR A 188 13.01 18.91 13.17
N THR A 189 13.98 19.84 13.21
CA THR A 189 14.38 20.67 12.06
C THR A 189 15.31 19.95 11.11
N THR A 190 15.98 18.88 11.54
CA THR A 190 16.98 18.17 10.75
C THR A 190 16.51 16.74 10.42
N ARG A 191 16.92 16.26 9.26
CA ARG A 191 16.72 14.85 8.89
C ARG A 191 17.83 14.00 9.50
N PRO A 192 17.53 12.82 10.04
CA PRO A 192 18.56 11.87 10.44
C PRO A 192 19.35 11.35 9.21
N SER A 193 20.53 10.80 9.43
CA SER A 193 21.23 10.05 8.39
C SER A 193 20.43 8.82 7.96
N LEU A 194 20.76 8.29 6.76
CA LEU A 194 20.14 7.04 6.28
C LEU A 194 20.32 5.90 7.30
N LYS A 195 21.53 5.78 7.85
CA LYS A 195 21.86 4.74 8.83
C LYS A 195 20.99 4.86 10.08
N GLU A 196 20.93 6.04 10.69
CA GLU A 196 20.09 6.29 11.88
C GLU A 196 18.63 6.00 11.61
N TYR A 197 18.13 6.41 10.44
CA TYR A 197 16.71 6.26 10.10
C TYR A 197 16.32 4.83 9.76
N VAL A 198 17.07 4.15 8.90
CA VAL A 198 16.68 2.82 8.42
C VAL A 198 17.30 1.72 9.27
N VAL A 199 18.63 1.76 9.50
CA VAL A 199 19.32 0.65 10.14
C VAL A 199 19.10 0.68 11.65
N ASP A 200 19.34 1.82 12.29
CA ASP A 200 19.32 1.94 13.73
C ASP A 200 17.89 2.12 14.29
N PHE A 201 16.92 2.50 13.44
CA PHE A 201 15.52 2.63 13.84
C PHE A 201 14.61 1.61 13.16
N ILE A 202 14.35 1.67 11.84
CA ILE A 202 13.34 0.79 11.19
C ILE A 202 13.70 -0.69 11.35
N LEU A 203 14.91 -1.10 10.97
CA LEU A 203 15.34 -2.51 11.08
C LEU A 203 15.39 -2.98 12.54
N LYS A 204 15.74 -2.09 13.45
CA LYS A 204 15.74 -2.39 14.88
C LYS A 204 14.32 -2.59 15.41
N GLU A 205 13.36 -1.71 15.09
CA GLU A 205 11.95 -1.85 15.47
C GLU A 205 11.37 -3.19 14.97
N LEU A 206 11.65 -3.56 13.71
CA LEU A 206 11.19 -4.81 13.11
C LEU A 206 11.77 -6.04 13.79
N LYS A 207 13.02 -5.99 14.22
CA LYS A 207 13.68 -7.08 14.91
C LYS A 207 13.21 -7.22 16.35
N ASP A 208 13.14 -6.09 17.06
CA ASP A 208 12.80 -6.08 18.48
C ASP A 208 11.32 -6.47 18.73
N CYS A 209 10.42 -6.13 17.80
CA CYS A 209 9.00 -6.47 17.94
C CYS A 209 8.70 -7.95 17.69
N GLU A 210 9.53 -8.68 16.96
CA GLU A 210 9.23 -10.04 16.48
C GLU A 210 8.84 -10.98 17.64
N GLU A 211 9.56 -10.98 18.75
CA GLU A 211 9.29 -11.86 19.90
C GLU A 211 7.91 -11.61 20.54
N GLY A 212 7.38 -10.39 20.44
CA GLY A 212 6.06 -10.03 20.98
C GLY A 212 4.90 -10.34 20.04
N LEU A 213 5.17 -10.56 18.77
CA LEU A 213 4.15 -10.82 17.75
C LEU A 213 3.64 -12.26 17.81
N MET A 214 2.39 -12.44 17.37
CA MET A 214 1.80 -13.75 17.19
C MET A 214 2.46 -14.48 16.00
N ASP A 215 2.50 -15.81 16.07
CA ASP A 215 2.78 -16.61 14.87
C ASP A 215 1.61 -16.59 13.87
N LYS A 216 1.79 -17.21 12.70
CA LYS A 216 0.74 -17.22 11.66
C LYS A 216 -0.52 -17.96 12.11
N ALA A 217 -0.35 -19.11 12.75
CA ALA A 217 -1.46 -19.98 13.15
C ALA A 217 -2.33 -19.30 14.20
N THR A 218 -1.72 -18.76 15.25
CA THR A 218 -2.40 -18.00 16.31
C THR A 218 -3.15 -16.79 15.75
N SER A 219 -2.56 -16.07 14.80
CA SER A 219 -3.22 -14.95 14.14
C SER A 219 -4.46 -15.37 13.36
N ALA A 220 -4.43 -16.52 12.66
CA ALA A 220 -5.57 -17.05 11.94
C ALA A 220 -6.68 -17.55 12.87
N GLU A 221 -6.32 -18.28 13.91
CA GLU A 221 -7.24 -18.90 14.87
C GLU A 221 -7.92 -17.90 15.79
N SER A 222 -7.28 -16.78 16.08
CA SER A 222 -7.80 -15.75 17.01
C SER A 222 -9.02 -14.99 16.48
N GLY A 223 -9.53 -15.30 15.28
CA GLY A 223 -10.65 -14.59 14.63
C GLY A 223 -10.30 -13.15 14.23
N ASN A 224 -9.03 -12.75 14.28
CA ASN A 224 -8.52 -11.43 13.91
C ASN A 224 -7.54 -11.55 12.73
N PRO A 225 -8.03 -11.93 11.58
CA PRO A 225 -7.20 -12.10 10.41
C PRO A 225 -6.59 -10.75 9.98
N GLY A 226 -5.33 -10.79 9.54
CA GLY A 226 -4.59 -9.58 9.14
C GLY A 226 -3.91 -8.81 10.27
N ARG A 227 -4.00 -9.26 11.52
CA ARG A 227 -3.12 -8.76 12.58
C ARG A 227 -1.67 -9.09 12.27
N ILE A 228 -0.79 -8.17 12.63
CA ILE A 228 0.64 -8.32 12.40
C ILE A 228 1.17 -9.56 13.13
N SER A 229 1.96 -10.34 12.41
CA SER A 229 2.57 -11.58 12.91
C SER A 229 4.07 -11.61 12.65
N GLN A 230 4.78 -12.54 13.29
CA GLN A 230 6.22 -12.69 13.13
C GLN A 230 6.67 -12.82 11.67
N PRO A 231 6.02 -13.66 10.81
CA PRO A 231 6.39 -13.73 9.40
C PRO A 231 6.24 -12.40 8.65
N MET A 232 5.25 -11.57 9.00
CA MET A 232 5.08 -10.24 8.38
C MET A 232 6.26 -9.31 8.71
N ALA A 233 6.72 -9.33 9.98
CA ALA A 233 7.88 -8.55 10.40
C ALA A 233 9.16 -9.01 9.69
N ARG A 234 9.37 -10.33 9.62
CA ARG A 234 10.54 -10.92 8.95
C ARG A 234 10.53 -10.66 7.44
N ALA A 235 9.36 -10.70 6.81
CA ALA A 235 9.23 -10.42 5.37
C ALA A 235 9.52 -8.94 5.05
N LEU A 236 9.00 -8.01 5.85
CA LEU A 236 9.31 -6.59 5.71
C LEU A 236 10.79 -6.31 5.98
N TYR A 237 11.38 -6.96 6.99
CA TYR A 237 12.81 -6.89 7.27
C TYR A 237 13.63 -7.30 6.03
N SER A 238 13.30 -8.42 5.37
CA SER A 238 13.97 -8.86 4.15
C SER A 238 13.90 -7.83 3.01
N ARG A 239 12.73 -7.22 2.79
CA ARG A 239 12.57 -6.13 1.80
C ARG A 239 13.45 -4.94 2.10
N VAL A 240 13.45 -4.46 3.35
CA VAL A 240 14.26 -3.31 3.76
C VAL A 240 15.75 -3.61 3.61
N MET A 241 16.19 -4.82 3.99
CA MET A 241 17.58 -5.25 3.83
C MET A 241 18.03 -5.25 2.36
N LEU A 242 17.17 -5.73 1.43
CA LEU A 242 17.47 -5.72 -0.01
C LEU A 242 17.68 -4.28 -0.52
N TYR A 243 16.75 -3.37 -0.20
CA TYR A 243 16.89 -1.96 -0.58
C TYR A 243 18.19 -1.34 -0.06
N MET A 244 18.54 -1.61 1.20
CA MET A 244 19.71 -1.04 1.83
C MET A 244 21.04 -1.64 1.31
N ALA A 245 21.00 -2.85 0.76
CA ALA A 245 22.14 -3.48 0.11
C ALA A 245 22.43 -2.92 -1.29
N SER A 246 21.45 -2.24 -1.93
CA SER A 246 21.60 -1.70 -3.28
C SER A 246 22.75 -0.68 -3.40
N ASP A 247 23.30 -0.54 -4.60
CA ASP A 247 24.41 0.39 -4.90
C ASP A 247 24.11 1.83 -4.48
N ARG A 248 22.83 2.20 -4.51
CA ARG A 248 22.39 3.54 -4.07
C ARG A 248 22.58 3.77 -2.57
N PHE A 249 22.38 2.75 -1.75
CA PHE A 249 22.26 2.92 -0.29
C PHE A 249 23.34 2.22 0.53
N ARG A 250 24.03 1.21 -0.03
CA ARG A 250 24.96 0.37 0.73
C ARG A 250 26.12 1.12 1.37
N SER A 251 26.60 2.19 0.73
CA SER A 251 27.70 2.99 1.28
C SER A 251 27.33 3.73 2.56
N GLU A 252 26.05 4.11 2.71
CA GLU A 252 25.54 4.82 3.88
C GLU A 252 24.93 3.88 4.92
N SER A 253 24.24 2.82 4.46
CA SER A 253 23.61 1.81 5.33
C SER A 253 24.62 0.87 5.97
N GLY A 254 25.70 0.55 5.26
CA GLY A 254 26.65 -0.50 5.64
C GLY A 254 26.11 -1.92 5.44
N ILE A 255 24.97 -2.09 4.79
CA ILE A 255 24.35 -3.41 4.52
C ILE A 255 24.92 -3.98 3.23
N SER A 256 25.42 -5.21 3.28
CA SER A 256 25.94 -5.95 2.13
C SER A 256 24.84 -6.79 1.45
N TRP A 257 25.06 -7.13 0.18
CA TRP A 257 24.20 -8.06 -0.55
C TRP A 257 24.09 -9.44 0.13
N GLN A 258 25.19 -9.91 0.73
CA GLN A 258 25.15 -11.17 1.49
C GLN A 258 24.19 -11.08 2.69
N GLN A 259 24.21 -9.99 3.44
CA GLN A 259 23.29 -9.80 4.56
C GLN A 259 21.83 -9.72 4.10
N ALA A 260 21.56 -9.14 2.93
CA ALA A 260 20.22 -9.15 2.35
C ALA A 260 19.79 -10.56 1.91
N ALA A 261 20.70 -11.35 1.30
CA ALA A 261 20.45 -12.76 0.97
C ALA A 261 20.18 -13.58 2.23
N ASP A 262 20.99 -13.44 3.28
CA ASP A 262 20.82 -14.13 4.55
C ASP A 262 19.46 -13.82 5.20
N ALA A 263 18.98 -12.57 5.10
CA ALA A 263 17.67 -12.18 5.61
C ALA A 263 16.50 -12.88 4.89
N ALA A 264 16.56 -12.97 3.56
CA ALA A 264 15.56 -13.69 2.77
C ALA A 264 15.65 -15.21 3.01
N GLN A 265 16.86 -15.77 3.08
CA GLN A 265 17.08 -17.17 3.36
C GLN A 265 16.55 -17.58 4.75
N SER A 266 16.78 -16.74 5.77
CA SER A 266 16.24 -16.95 7.11
C SER A 266 14.72 -17.06 7.10
N PHE A 267 14.02 -16.17 6.35
CA PHE A 267 12.57 -16.29 6.19
C PHE A 267 12.17 -17.67 5.60
N MET A 268 12.83 -18.09 4.51
CA MET A 268 12.54 -19.37 3.86
C MET A 268 12.81 -20.56 4.77
N THR A 269 13.85 -20.49 5.59
CA THR A 269 14.21 -21.55 6.55
C THR A 269 13.17 -21.64 7.66
N ASP A 270 12.79 -20.53 8.25
CA ASP A 270 11.93 -20.51 9.43
C ASP A 270 10.44 -20.68 9.08
N TYR A 271 10.01 -20.19 7.92
CA TYR A 271 8.60 -20.13 7.54
C TYR A 271 8.26 -20.85 6.22
N GLY A 272 9.21 -21.49 5.54
CA GLY A 272 8.98 -22.20 4.27
C GLY A 272 8.05 -23.41 4.36
N THR A 273 7.74 -23.90 5.55
CA THR A 273 6.69 -24.90 5.77
C THR A 273 5.28 -24.28 5.87
N LEU A 274 5.19 -23.01 6.19
CA LEU A 274 3.94 -22.26 6.35
C LEU A 274 3.58 -21.45 5.12
N TYR A 275 4.58 -21.03 4.35
CA TYR A 275 4.44 -20.20 3.14
C TYR A 275 5.09 -20.87 1.94
N GLY A 276 4.53 -20.65 0.77
CA GLY A 276 5.01 -21.16 -0.50
C GLY A 276 4.26 -20.50 -1.65
N LEU A 277 4.65 -20.79 -2.88
CA LEU A 277 3.88 -20.35 -4.04
C LEU A 277 2.51 -21.05 -4.05
N TYR A 278 1.48 -20.34 -4.46
CA TYR A 278 0.14 -20.91 -4.61
C TYR A 278 0.10 -21.85 -5.81
N THR A 279 0.00 -23.15 -5.55
CA THR A 279 0.06 -24.22 -6.56
C THR A 279 -1.11 -25.20 -6.46
N THR A 280 -2.19 -24.82 -5.80
CA THR A 280 -3.31 -25.75 -5.54
C THR A 280 -4.28 -25.92 -6.71
N ASP A 281 -4.18 -25.08 -7.74
CA ASP A 281 -4.97 -25.21 -8.96
C ASP A 281 -4.24 -25.98 -10.07
N THR A 282 -4.97 -26.35 -11.12
CA THR A 282 -4.47 -27.26 -12.16
C THR A 282 -3.62 -26.60 -13.23
N ASP A 283 -3.70 -25.28 -13.36
CA ASP A 283 -2.92 -24.54 -14.36
C ASP A 283 -2.25 -23.29 -13.76
N PRO A 284 -1.06 -22.91 -14.25
CA PRO A 284 -0.26 -21.83 -13.70
C PRO A 284 -0.94 -20.45 -13.74
N LYS A 285 -1.76 -20.17 -14.76
CA LYS A 285 -2.51 -18.91 -14.86
C LYS A 285 -3.54 -18.81 -13.74
N THR A 286 -4.29 -19.88 -13.49
CA THR A 286 -5.28 -19.95 -12.41
C THR A 286 -4.60 -19.88 -11.05
N CYS A 287 -3.46 -20.55 -10.87
CA CYS A 287 -2.66 -20.42 -9.65
C CYS A 287 -2.29 -18.97 -9.38
N TYR A 288 -1.70 -18.28 -10.34
CA TYR A 288 -1.30 -16.88 -10.18
C TYR A 288 -2.50 -15.94 -9.96
N THR A 289 -3.61 -16.14 -10.66
CA THR A 289 -4.83 -15.35 -10.48
C THR A 289 -5.39 -15.53 -9.06
N ASN A 290 -5.46 -16.77 -8.59
CA ASN A 290 -5.99 -17.11 -7.28
C ASN A 290 -5.08 -16.73 -6.12
N ALA A 291 -3.77 -16.74 -6.29
CA ALA A 291 -2.85 -16.17 -5.30
C ALA A 291 -3.17 -14.70 -4.97
N ILE A 292 -3.76 -13.96 -5.93
CA ILE A 292 -4.10 -12.54 -5.80
C ILE A 292 -5.56 -12.32 -5.38
N LEU A 293 -6.50 -13.09 -5.94
CA LEU A 293 -7.93 -12.84 -5.78
C LEU A 293 -8.60 -13.69 -4.70
N LYS A 294 -7.96 -14.76 -4.23
CA LYS A 294 -8.49 -15.49 -3.09
C LYS A 294 -8.26 -14.76 -1.79
N ASN A 295 -9.17 -15.00 -0.85
CA ASN A 295 -9.03 -14.48 0.50
C ASN A 295 -7.66 -14.86 1.06
N ALA A 296 -6.94 -13.89 1.61
CA ALA A 296 -5.65 -14.11 2.27
C ALA A 296 -5.74 -15.02 3.52
N HIS A 297 -6.96 -15.21 4.05
CA HIS A 297 -7.25 -16.16 5.15
C HIS A 297 -7.61 -17.56 4.68
N ASP A 298 -7.79 -17.76 3.36
CA ASP A 298 -8.05 -19.12 2.85
C ASP A 298 -6.83 -19.98 3.19
N GLU A 299 -7.04 -21.10 3.86
CA GLU A 299 -5.99 -22.05 4.24
C GLU A 299 -5.16 -22.52 3.03
N LYS A 300 -5.75 -22.45 1.83
CA LYS A 300 -5.06 -22.76 0.58
C LYS A 300 -4.22 -21.61 0.04
N ASN A 301 -4.39 -20.38 0.54
CA ASN A 301 -3.57 -19.24 0.15
C ASN A 301 -2.38 -19.08 1.09
N ASN A 302 -1.38 -19.93 0.91
CA ASN A 302 -0.13 -19.87 1.64
C ASN A 302 0.92 -18.93 1.00
N GLU A 303 0.57 -18.20 -0.06
CA GLU A 303 1.50 -17.28 -0.71
C GLU A 303 1.44 -15.86 -0.11
N THR A 304 0.27 -15.41 0.34
CA THR A 304 0.11 -14.08 0.93
C THR A 304 0.69 -14.03 2.34
N ILE A 305 1.69 -13.16 2.55
CA ILE A 305 2.36 -12.98 3.86
C ILE A 305 1.80 -11.76 4.57
N PHE A 306 1.86 -10.59 3.95
CA PHE A 306 1.39 -9.33 4.52
C PHE A 306 0.41 -8.65 3.56
N TRP A 307 -0.75 -8.27 4.09
CA TRP A 307 -1.81 -7.64 3.31
C TRP A 307 -2.58 -6.64 4.17
N ARG A 308 -3.21 -5.68 3.51
CA ARG A 308 -4.25 -4.90 4.14
C ARG A 308 -5.53 -5.75 4.20
N ASN A 309 -6.11 -5.86 5.39
CA ASN A 309 -7.34 -6.61 5.57
C ASN A 309 -8.55 -5.79 5.10
N ASP A 310 -9.03 -6.09 3.91
CA ASP A 310 -10.20 -5.46 3.34
C ASP A 310 -11.39 -6.46 3.31
N VAL A 311 -12.59 -5.92 3.40
CA VAL A 311 -13.81 -6.70 3.24
C VAL A 311 -14.02 -7.08 1.76
N ALA A 312 -14.93 -8.00 1.50
CA ALA A 312 -15.33 -8.33 0.14
C ALA A 312 -15.85 -7.07 -0.58
N VAL A 313 -15.39 -6.87 -1.81
CA VAL A 313 -15.72 -5.71 -2.64
C VAL A 313 -16.72 -6.08 -3.72
N GLY A 314 -17.58 -5.14 -4.09
CA GLY A 314 -18.51 -5.24 -5.20
C GLY A 314 -18.11 -4.39 -6.40
N TRP A 315 -19.04 -4.20 -7.33
CA TRP A 315 -18.84 -3.45 -8.56
C TRP A 315 -18.24 -2.07 -8.37
N GLY A 316 -18.71 -1.29 -7.41
CA GLY A 316 -18.20 0.07 -7.15
C GLY A 316 -16.71 0.16 -6.87
N ALA A 317 -16.10 -0.90 -6.33
CA ALA A 317 -14.68 -0.92 -6.04
C ALA A 317 -13.80 -1.29 -7.25
N ILE A 318 -14.35 -1.99 -8.26
CA ILE A 318 -13.61 -2.41 -9.46
C ILE A 318 -13.98 -1.62 -10.71
N TYR A 319 -15.05 -0.84 -10.64
CA TYR A 319 -15.61 -0.06 -11.75
C TYR A 319 -14.55 0.79 -12.47
N ASN A 320 -13.70 1.46 -11.72
CA ASN A 320 -12.69 2.37 -12.27
C ASN A 320 -11.59 1.64 -13.06
N ASP A 321 -11.33 0.36 -12.78
CA ASP A 321 -10.27 -0.42 -13.43
C ASP A 321 -10.81 -1.38 -14.49
N THR A 322 -12.13 -1.45 -14.66
CA THR A 322 -12.79 -2.39 -15.57
C THR A 322 -12.89 -1.82 -16.99
N PRO A 323 -12.73 -2.62 -18.05
CA PRO A 323 -12.90 -2.19 -19.44
C PRO A 323 -14.24 -1.48 -19.70
N VAL A 324 -14.22 -0.50 -20.60
CA VAL A 324 -15.42 0.28 -20.95
C VAL A 324 -16.53 -0.57 -21.58
N GLY A 325 -16.18 -1.64 -22.27
CA GLY A 325 -17.15 -2.59 -22.83
C GLY A 325 -17.89 -3.43 -21.77
N GLU A 326 -17.35 -3.51 -20.58
CA GLU A 326 -18.02 -4.09 -19.40
C GLU A 326 -18.78 -3.04 -18.57
N GLY A 327 -18.84 -1.79 -19.05
CA GLY A 327 -19.47 -0.67 -18.35
C GLY A 327 -18.54 0.06 -17.35
N GLY A 328 -17.25 -0.24 -17.34
CA GLY A 328 -16.27 0.40 -16.48
C GLY A 328 -15.63 1.66 -17.06
N ASN A 329 -14.65 2.21 -16.36
CA ASN A 329 -13.92 3.43 -16.73
C ASN A 329 -12.51 3.20 -17.31
N GLY A 330 -12.13 1.95 -17.60
CA GLY A 330 -10.83 1.61 -18.20
C GLY A 330 -9.66 1.56 -17.23
N GLY A 331 -9.48 2.58 -16.44
CA GLY A 331 -8.47 2.65 -15.35
C GLY A 331 -7.04 2.42 -15.79
N LEU A 332 -6.39 1.44 -15.18
CA LEU A 332 -5.02 1.05 -15.50
C LEU A 332 -4.97 0.27 -16.82
N CYS A 333 -4.16 0.76 -17.76
CA CYS A 333 -3.98 0.17 -19.07
C CYS A 333 -2.51 -0.26 -19.24
N PRO A 334 -2.21 -1.57 -19.25
CA PRO A 334 -0.87 -2.08 -19.46
C PRO A 334 -0.23 -1.51 -20.73
N SER A 335 1.07 -1.25 -20.69
CA SER A 335 1.83 -0.78 -21.86
C SER A 335 2.24 -1.94 -22.77
N GLN A 336 2.64 -1.63 -24.00
CA GLN A 336 3.25 -2.61 -24.88
C GLN A 336 4.58 -3.12 -24.29
N ASN A 337 5.36 -2.26 -23.62
CA ASN A 337 6.60 -2.66 -22.96
C ASN A 337 6.36 -3.81 -21.96
N LEU A 338 5.35 -3.67 -21.08
CA LEU A 338 5.00 -4.76 -20.17
C LEU A 338 4.65 -6.06 -20.91
N VAL A 339 3.86 -5.98 -21.98
CA VAL A 339 3.47 -7.16 -22.77
C VAL A 339 4.69 -7.83 -23.40
N ASP A 340 5.63 -7.03 -23.91
CA ASP A 340 6.84 -7.53 -24.57
C ASP A 340 7.86 -8.14 -23.61
N MET A 341 7.87 -7.73 -22.35
CA MET A 341 8.73 -8.27 -21.31
C MET A 341 8.34 -9.69 -20.83
N TYR A 342 7.11 -10.13 -21.08
CA TYR A 342 6.75 -11.51 -20.76
C TYR A 342 7.44 -12.48 -21.74
N ASP A 343 8.09 -13.51 -21.20
CA ASP A 343 8.71 -14.56 -21.99
C ASP A 343 7.67 -15.46 -22.68
N MET A 344 8.14 -16.31 -23.57
CA MET A 344 7.37 -17.44 -24.07
C MET A 344 7.31 -18.55 -23.03
N ALA A 345 6.36 -19.47 -23.16
CA ALA A 345 6.18 -20.59 -22.24
C ALA A 345 7.39 -21.55 -22.18
N ASN A 346 8.30 -21.47 -23.15
CA ASN A 346 9.56 -22.21 -23.14
C ASN A 346 10.72 -21.46 -22.44
N GLY A 347 10.44 -20.32 -21.80
CA GLY A 347 11.42 -19.50 -21.09
C GLY A 347 12.34 -18.66 -21.99
N GLN A 348 12.04 -18.56 -23.29
CA GLN A 348 12.79 -17.71 -24.20
C GLN A 348 12.11 -16.38 -24.38
N SER A 349 12.88 -15.30 -24.38
CA SER A 349 12.36 -13.96 -24.66
C SER A 349 11.88 -13.86 -26.11
N PRO A 350 10.72 -13.21 -26.39
CA PRO A 350 10.15 -13.04 -27.73
C PRO A 350 11.11 -12.39 -28.72
N PHE A 351 11.92 -11.44 -28.26
CA PHE A 351 12.81 -10.64 -29.10
C PHE A 351 14.27 -10.91 -28.79
N SER A 352 15.14 -10.59 -29.77
CA SER A 352 16.57 -10.90 -29.69
C SER A 352 17.35 -9.97 -28.78
N SER A 353 16.85 -8.75 -28.54
CA SER A 353 17.50 -7.77 -27.66
C SER A 353 16.48 -6.80 -27.07
N TYR A 354 16.81 -6.35 -25.86
CA TYR A 354 16.06 -5.36 -25.10
C TYR A 354 17.02 -4.27 -24.65
N ASP A 355 16.54 -3.06 -24.51
CA ASP A 355 17.29 -1.95 -23.92
C ASP A 355 17.28 -2.02 -22.39
N GLU A 356 17.91 -1.05 -21.74
CA GLU A 356 17.99 -0.95 -20.28
C GLU A 356 16.63 -0.71 -19.58
N THR A 357 15.61 -0.29 -20.35
CA THR A 357 14.24 -0.13 -19.85
C THR A 357 13.40 -1.40 -20.00
N GLY A 358 13.94 -2.46 -20.62
CA GLY A 358 13.21 -3.68 -20.96
C GLY A 358 12.35 -3.57 -22.22
N ALA A 359 12.46 -2.49 -22.99
CA ALA A 359 11.79 -2.37 -24.28
C ALA A 359 12.58 -3.10 -25.38
N PRO A 360 11.89 -3.80 -26.31
CA PRO A 360 12.58 -4.47 -27.41
C PRO A 360 13.26 -3.46 -28.34
N VAL A 361 14.49 -3.78 -28.76
CA VAL A 361 15.30 -2.90 -29.64
C VAL A 361 14.86 -3.02 -31.08
N TYR A 362 14.54 -1.89 -31.71
CA TYR A 362 13.99 -1.82 -33.07
C TYR A 362 15.04 -1.66 -34.19
N ASN A 363 16.30 -1.44 -33.92
CA ASN A 363 17.42 -1.38 -34.88
C ASN A 363 17.09 -0.69 -36.21
N GLY A 364 16.24 0.35 -36.18
CA GLY A 364 15.82 1.09 -37.39
C GLY A 364 14.75 0.39 -38.26
N THR A 365 14.14 -0.68 -37.77
CA THR A 365 13.06 -1.42 -38.42
C THR A 365 11.69 -1.08 -37.81
N ALA A 366 10.61 -1.37 -38.52
CA ALA A 366 9.24 -1.13 -38.03
C ALA A 366 8.81 -2.12 -36.91
N THR A 367 9.55 -3.22 -36.76
CA THR A 367 9.32 -4.27 -35.75
C THR A 367 10.64 -4.68 -35.15
N PRO A 368 10.68 -5.05 -33.87
CA PRO A 368 11.90 -5.55 -33.24
C PRO A 368 12.30 -6.91 -33.81
N ALA A 369 13.59 -7.24 -33.74
CA ALA A 369 14.11 -8.52 -34.20
C ALA A 369 13.58 -9.67 -33.34
N ILE A 370 12.86 -10.61 -33.94
CA ILE A 370 12.31 -11.78 -33.27
C ILE A 370 13.44 -12.73 -32.91
N ASN A 371 13.40 -13.27 -31.68
CA ASN A 371 14.22 -14.40 -31.28
C ASN A 371 13.65 -15.70 -31.89
N ASN A 372 14.30 -16.24 -32.90
CA ASN A 372 13.83 -17.43 -33.59
C ASN A 372 13.69 -18.67 -32.71
N ALA A 373 14.49 -18.76 -31.63
CA ALA A 373 14.42 -19.85 -30.68
C ALA A 373 13.17 -19.77 -29.77
N SER A 374 12.57 -18.61 -29.66
CA SER A 374 11.41 -18.36 -28.80
C SER A 374 10.11 -18.98 -29.34
N GLY A 375 9.98 -19.11 -30.66
CA GLY A 375 8.73 -19.49 -31.32
C GLY A 375 7.66 -18.40 -31.35
N TYR A 376 8.02 -17.16 -31.03
CA TYR A 376 7.12 -16.00 -31.10
C TYR A 376 6.66 -15.72 -32.52
N LYS A 377 5.40 -15.32 -32.66
CA LYS A 377 4.80 -14.97 -33.96
C LYS A 377 4.12 -13.61 -33.87
N SER A 378 4.51 -12.66 -34.72
CA SER A 378 3.93 -11.31 -34.72
C SER A 378 2.44 -11.27 -35.11
N ASN A 379 1.94 -12.25 -35.82
CA ASN A 379 0.51 -12.38 -36.15
C ASN A 379 -0.31 -13.14 -35.11
N ASP A 380 0.35 -13.70 -34.11
CA ASP A 380 -0.25 -14.35 -32.93
C ASP A 380 0.62 -14.07 -31.69
N PRO A 381 0.63 -12.82 -31.20
CA PRO A 381 1.60 -12.37 -30.20
C PRO A 381 1.29 -12.83 -28.77
N TYR A 382 0.13 -13.44 -28.55
CA TYR A 382 -0.34 -13.79 -27.22
C TYR A 382 -0.35 -15.28 -26.91
N SER A 383 -0.26 -16.13 -27.94
CA SER A 383 -0.21 -17.59 -27.74
C SER A 383 1.16 -18.06 -27.26
N ASN A 384 1.15 -19.10 -26.43
CA ASN A 384 2.35 -19.73 -25.85
C ASN A 384 3.27 -18.75 -25.10
N ARG A 385 2.70 -17.75 -24.49
CA ARG A 385 3.40 -16.81 -23.60
C ARG A 385 3.39 -17.30 -22.16
N ASP A 386 4.22 -16.72 -21.34
CA ASP A 386 4.18 -16.91 -19.89
C ASP A 386 2.71 -16.77 -19.39
N PRO A 387 2.21 -17.72 -18.59
CA PRO A 387 0.82 -17.72 -18.11
C PRO A 387 0.42 -16.44 -17.38
N ARG A 388 1.39 -15.74 -16.76
CA ARG A 388 1.17 -14.47 -16.05
C ARG A 388 0.72 -13.35 -17.00
N LEU A 389 1.10 -13.37 -18.26
CA LEU A 389 0.58 -12.42 -19.26
C LEU A 389 -0.95 -12.47 -19.31
N ALA A 390 -1.51 -13.65 -19.55
CA ALA A 390 -2.97 -13.83 -19.66
C ALA A 390 -3.70 -13.63 -18.31
N ALA A 391 -3.01 -13.69 -17.18
CA ALA A 391 -3.56 -13.38 -15.85
C ALA A 391 -3.51 -11.90 -15.50
N THR A 392 -2.66 -11.12 -16.19
CA THR A 392 -2.42 -9.70 -15.88
C THR A 392 -3.08 -8.77 -16.91
N VAL A 393 -3.09 -9.14 -18.19
CA VAL A 393 -3.43 -8.26 -19.33
C VAL A 393 -4.65 -8.80 -20.08
N LEU A 394 -5.59 -7.90 -20.36
CA LEU A 394 -6.67 -8.10 -21.31
C LEU A 394 -6.26 -7.50 -22.64
N TYR A 395 -6.25 -8.34 -23.69
CA TYR A 395 -5.85 -7.98 -25.03
C TYR A 395 -6.96 -8.29 -26.04
N ASN A 396 -6.83 -7.77 -27.25
CA ASN A 396 -7.81 -7.98 -28.32
C ASN A 396 -8.06 -9.47 -28.60
N GLY A 397 -9.31 -9.88 -28.62
CA GLY A 397 -9.73 -11.26 -28.93
C GLY A 397 -9.81 -12.20 -27.73
N VAL A 398 -9.40 -11.79 -26.52
CA VAL A 398 -9.55 -12.64 -25.32
C VAL A 398 -11.00 -12.67 -24.85
N ASN A 399 -11.51 -13.85 -24.48
CA ASN A 399 -12.80 -14.00 -23.85
C ASN A 399 -12.69 -13.71 -22.36
N TRP A 400 -13.41 -12.69 -21.87
CA TRP A 400 -13.40 -12.29 -20.48
C TRP A 400 -14.64 -11.48 -20.10
N GLY A 401 -15.13 -11.65 -18.86
CA GLY A 401 -16.35 -11.00 -18.41
C GLY A 401 -17.56 -11.45 -19.24
N ASN A 402 -18.31 -10.50 -19.78
CA ASN A 402 -19.51 -10.76 -20.55
C ASN A 402 -19.29 -10.90 -22.06
N GLY A 403 -18.06 -11.07 -22.51
CA GLY A 403 -17.79 -11.29 -23.92
C GLY A 403 -16.32 -11.22 -24.34
N ILE A 404 -16.12 -11.10 -25.66
CA ILE A 404 -14.79 -10.99 -26.25
C ILE A 404 -14.34 -9.53 -26.18
N ILE A 405 -13.17 -9.31 -25.60
CA ILE A 405 -12.50 -7.99 -25.58
C ILE A 405 -12.16 -7.57 -27.00
N ASN A 406 -12.65 -6.41 -27.41
CA ASN A 406 -12.38 -5.85 -28.73
C ASN A 406 -11.97 -4.38 -28.60
N VAL A 407 -10.65 -4.17 -28.60
CA VAL A 407 -10.01 -2.86 -28.42
C VAL A 407 -9.73 -2.11 -29.74
N LEU A 408 -10.17 -2.66 -30.88
CA LEU A 408 -10.06 -1.95 -32.16
C LEU A 408 -10.89 -0.67 -32.10
N LYS A 409 -10.39 0.39 -32.76
CA LYS A 409 -11.03 1.70 -32.73
C LYS A 409 -12.49 1.64 -33.21
N GLY A 410 -13.40 2.16 -32.40
CA GLY A 410 -14.83 2.16 -32.70
C GLY A 410 -15.56 0.89 -32.26
N GLN A 411 -14.84 -0.10 -31.71
CA GLN A 411 -15.45 -1.36 -31.23
C GLN A 411 -15.81 -1.29 -29.74
N ARG A 412 -16.36 -2.42 -29.23
CA ARG A 412 -16.93 -2.57 -27.87
C ARG A 412 -16.08 -1.95 -26.76
N ASP A 413 -14.79 -2.28 -26.72
CA ASP A 413 -13.88 -1.87 -25.65
C ASP A 413 -12.99 -0.67 -26.03
N ASN A 414 -13.25 -0.06 -27.21
CA ASN A 414 -12.66 1.20 -27.65
C ASN A 414 -13.66 2.00 -28.52
N PRO A 415 -14.86 2.33 -27.99
CA PRO A 415 -15.86 3.05 -28.74
C PRO A 415 -15.38 4.47 -29.06
N GLN A 416 -15.75 4.95 -30.25
CA GLN A 416 -15.37 6.28 -30.72
C GLN A 416 -15.94 7.37 -29.78
N GLY A 417 -15.06 8.30 -29.34
CA GLY A 417 -15.43 9.41 -28.47
C GLY A 417 -15.53 9.07 -26.98
N ASN A 418 -15.26 7.85 -26.57
CA ASN A 418 -15.16 7.51 -25.15
C ASN A 418 -13.76 7.84 -24.63
N ALA A 419 -13.67 8.88 -23.77
CA ALA A 419 -12.41 9.33 -23.20
C ALA A 419 -11.76 8.32 -22.23
N ASN A 420 -12.55 7.37 -21.72
CA ASN A 420 -12.08 6.34 -20.78
C ASN A 420 -11.66 5.04 -21.51
N ALA A 421 -11.72 5.00 -22.83
CA ALA A 421 -11.20 3.87 -23.60
C ALA A 421 -9.68 3.78 -23.46
N THR A 422 -9.16 2.54 -23.55
CA THR A 422 -7.72 2.31 -23.39
C THR A 422 -6.87 3.11 -24.37
N PRO A 423 -5.86 3.86 -23.90
CA PRO A 423 -4.91 4.54 -24.77
C PRO A 423 -3.83 3.60 -25.34
N THR A 424 -3.64 2.40 -24.76
CA THR A 424 -2.57 1.47 -25.09
C THR A 424 -3.02 0.28 -25.95
N GLY A 425 -4.33 0.05 -26.04
CA GLY A 425 -4.91 -1.16 -26.66
C GLY A 425 -4.99 -2.36 -25.69
N TYR A 426 -4.71 -2.16 -24.42
CA TYR A 426 -4.78 -3.17 -23.36
C TYR A 426 -5.61 -2.66 -22.20
N TYR A 427 -6.15 -3.59 -21.40
CA TYR A 427 -6.74 -3.32 -20.09
C TYR A 427 -6.11 -4.23 -19.05
N THR A 428 -6.14 -3.82 -17.79
CA THR A 428 -5.71 -4.69 -16.69
C THR A 428 -6.73 -5.79 -16.45
N ARG A 429 -6.24 -6.99 -16.11
CA ARG A 429 -7.02 -8.12 -15.60
C ARG A 429 -6.72 -8.35 -14.12
N LYS A 430 -5.49 -8.10 -13.73
CA LYS A 430 -5.01 -8.30 -12.37
C LYS A 430 -5.86 -7.54 -11.36
N TYR A 431 -6.21 -8.17 -10.24
CA TYR A 431 -7.07 -7.61 -9.21
C TYR A 431 -8.53 -7.34 -9.61
N ILE A 432 -9.01 -7.80 -10.77
CA ILE A 432 -10.41 -7.64 -11.15
C ILE A 432 -11.11 -9.00 -11.07
N PRO A 433 -11.97 -9.22 -10.06
CA PRO A 433 -12.68 -10.48 -9.91
C PRO A 433 -13.80 -10.61 -10.94
N GLU A 434 -13.58 -11.47 -11.92
CA GLU A 434 -14.49 -11.73 -13.05
C GLU A 434 -15.89 -12.19 -12.60
N VAL A 435 -15.98 -12.81 -11.43
CA VAL A 435 -17.26 -13.26 -10.84
C VAL A 435 -18.25 -12.10 -10.63
N ILE A 436 -17.77 -10.88 -10.38
CA ILE A 436 -18.64 -9.70 -10.22
C ILE A 436 -19.29 -9.35 -11.56
N LEU A 437 -18.53 -9.43 -12.66
CA LEU A 437 -19.01 -9.13 -14.01
C LEU A 437 -20.03 -10.18 -14.49
N ASN A 438 -19.69 -11.46 -14.31
CA ASN A 438 -20.52 -12.58 -14.74
C ASN A 438 -21.87 -12.64 -14.01
N ASN A 439 -22.00 -12.02 -12.84
CA ASN A 439 -23.24 -11.88 -12.10
C ASN A 439 -23.95 -10.54 -12.35
N ASN A 440 -23.80 -9.98 -13.52
CA ASN A 440 -24.43 -8.72 -13.90
C ASN A 440 -24.15 -7.59 -12.90
N HIS A 441 -22.89 -7.48 -12.46
CA HIS A 441 -22.38 -6.51 -11.50
C HIS A 441 -22.95 -6.61 -10.07
N THR A 442 -23.63 -7.71 -9.73
CA THR A 442 -24.26 -7.88 -8.40
C THR A 442 -23.47 -8.73 -7.42
N GLY A 443 -22.39 -9.36 -7.86
CA GLY A 443 -21.56 -10.20 -7.01
C GLY A 443 -20.61 -9.40 -6.12
N SER A 444 -19.95 -10.13 -5.23
CA SER A 444 -18.82 -9.62 -4.44
C SER A 444 -17.71 -10.65 -4.37
N ASN A 445 -16.46 -10.20 -4.19
CA ASN A 445 -15.31 -11.06 -3.99
C ASN A 445 -14.24 -10.33 -3.18
N TYR A 446 -13.32 -11.07 -2.59
CA TYR A 446 -12.18 -10.48 -1.93
C TYR A 446 -11.25 -9.80 -2.95
N ARG A 447 -10.73 -8.64 -2.56
CA ARG A 447 -9.72 -7.88 -3.29
C ARG A 447 -8.73 -7.36 -2.27
N ASN A 448 -8.05 -8.28 -1.59
CA ASN A 448 -7.05 -7.91 -0.60
C ASN A 448 -5.91 -7.15 -1.28
N TRP A 449 -5.49 -6.04 -0.68
CA TRP A 449 -4.25 -5.41 -1.12
C TRP A 449 -3.07 -6.14 -0.50
N ILE A 450 -2.40 -6.95 -1.31
CA ILE A 450 -1.22 -7.70 -0.91
C ILE A 450 -0.04 -6.74 -0.84
N ILE A 451 0.59 -6.65 0.32
CA ILE A 451 1.76 -5.82 0.55
C ILE A 451 3.03 -6.65 0.31
N ILE A 452 3.09 -7.88 0.84
CA ILE A 452 4.18 -8.83 0.61
C ILE A 452 3.60 -10.22 0.39
N ARG A 453 4.11 -10.95 -0.60
CA ARG A 453 3.83 -12.35 -0.85
C ARG A 453 5.11 -13.16 -0.97
N TYR A 454 5.03 -14.48 -0.81
CA TYR A 454 6.20 -15.37 -0.76
C TYR A 454 7.07 -15.29 -2.02
N ALA A 455 6.48 -15.08 -3.20
CA ALA A 455 7.24 -14.85 -4.42
C ALA A 455 8.24 -13.70 -4.32
N GLU A 456 7.94 -12.65 -3.53
CA GLU A 456 8.87 -11.55 -3.29
C GLU A 456 10.07 -12.01 -2.46
N ILE A 457 9.87 -12.88 -1.47
CA ILE A 457 10.98 -13.42 -0.67
C ILE A 457 11.96 -14.22 -1.55
N LEU A 458 11.41 -15.02 -2.48
CA LEU A 458 12.23 -15.76 -3.45
C LEU A 458 13.01 -14.82 -4.37
N LEU A 459 12.39 -13.74 -4.85
CA LEU A 459 13.03 -12.73 -5.69
C LEU A 459 14.08 -11.95 -4.91
N ASN A 460 13.78 -11.55 -3.66
CA ASN A 460 14.74 -10.87 -2.79
C ASN A 460 15.99 -11.73 -2.57
N TYR A 461 15.81 -13.03 -2.35
CA TYR A 461 16.92 -13.97 -2.19
C TYR A 461 17.73 -14.08 -3.48
N ALA A 462 17.07 -14.31 -4.61
CA ALA A 462 17.72 -14.48 -5.90
C ALA A 462 18.54 -13.24 -6.30
N GLU A 463 17.96 -12.05 -6.18
CA GLU A 463 18.64 -10.79 -6.47
C GLU A 463 19.84 -10.59 -5.56
N ALA A 464 19.64 -10.69 -4.25
CA ALA A 464 20.70 -10.44 -3.28
C ALA A 464 21.86 -11.46 -3.41
N LEU A 465 21.53 -12.72 -3.67
CA LEU A 465 22.54 -13.78 -3.84
C LEU A 465 23.33 -13.59 -5.15
N ASN A 466 22.64 -13.22 -6.26
CA ASN A 466 23.31 -12.91 -7.52
C ASN A 466 24.31 -11.75 -7.36
N GLU A 467 23.88 -10.67 -6.74
CA GLU A 467 24.72 -9.49 -6.51
C GLU A 467 25.85 -9.74 -5.49
N ALA A 468 25.66 -10.68 -4.57
CA ALA A 468 26.72 -11.15 -3.65
C ALA A 468 27.75 -12.05 -4.35
N GLY A 469 27.56 -12.41 -5.62
CA GLY A 469 28.45 -13.29 -6.38
C GLY A 469 28.17 -14.78 -6.16
N GLY A 470 26.94 -15.13 -5.76
CA GLY A 470 26.47 -16.51 -5.65
C GLY A 470 26.50 -17.29 -6.97
N SER A 471 26.49 -18.59 -6.90
CA SER A 471 26.46 -19.42 -8.11
C SER A 471 25.08 -19.35 -8.78
N ARG A 472 25.04 -19.46 -10.12
CA ARG A 472 23.75 -19.53 -10.86
C ARG A 472 22.88 -20.73 -10.47
N ALA A 473 23.47 -21.76 -9.87
CA ALA A 473 22.74 -22.94 -9.42
C ALA A 473 21.98 -22.66 -8.10
N ASP A 474 22.45 -21.68 -7.34
CA ASP A 474 21.85 -21.30 -6.05
C ASP A 474 20.84 -20.16 -6.21
N VAL A 475 20.96 -19.34 -7.27
CA VAL A 475 20.03 -18.29 -7.68
C VAL A 475 18.88 -18.84 -8.50
#